data_3318faebfc01da5d39925751b63cc0fc
#
_entry.id   3318faebfc01da5d39925751b63cc0fc
#
_cell.length_a   1.000
_cell.length_b   1.000
_cell.length_c   1.000
_cell.angle_alpha   90.00
_cell.angle_beta   90.00
_cell.angle_gamma   90.00
#
_symmetry.space_group_name_H-M   'P 1'
#
loop_
_entity.id
_entity.type
_entity.pdbx_description
1 polymer ?
#
loop_
_entity_poly.entity_id
_entity_poly.type
_entity_poly.pdbx_seq_one_letter_code
_entity_poly.pdbx_strand_id
1 'polypeptide(L)'
;GSGRWPELTRPKGYTGPPADLYLEGSDQHRGWFHSSLLESCGTRGRAPYDIVLTHGFTLDENGRKMSKSIGNTVEPQKVIAQSGADILRLWVCATDYADDQRIGPEILKTTIETYRKLRNSVRWMLGTLAHFKPEDAVDFADMPELERLMLHALAEQDAIVREAYEAFDYKTVVASLSAFMNTELSAFYFDIRKDTLYCDAPSSVTRKAALTAIDMLCNAILKWLAPILSFTAEEAWRMYRPDAEPSVHLTVFPEGLGAYRNDALAAKWETIRDVRRVVTGALEVERAAKRIGSSLEASPLVYVADKATFAILAGIDLAEVFITSNAMMTDDDAPTGAFTLPDVPGVAVVVERAVGQKCARSWKILPTVGEDAEFPDVTPRDAQALREWKALGKV
;
A
#
# COMPACT_ATOMS: atom_id res chain seq x y z
N GLY A 1 28.87 29.82 -2.08
CA GLY A 1 28.06 30.12 -3.24
C GLY A 1 26.84 30.98 -2.97
N SER A 2 26.21 30.86 -1.81
CA SER A 2 24.95 31.54 -1.47
C SER A 2 25.04 33.06 -1.38
N GLY A 3 26.22 33.63 -1.19
CA GLY A 3 26.43 35.09 -1.17
C GLY A 3 26.45 35.78 -2.52
N ARG A 4 26.60 35.02 -3.61
CA ARG A 4 26.73 35.56 -4.97
C ARG A 4 25.40 35.74 -5.71
N TRP A 5 24.35 35.01 -5.32
CA TRP A 5 23.04 34.99 -5.96
C TRP A 5 21.90 34.93 -4.93
N PRO A 6 21.79 35.91 -4.01
CA PRO A 6 20.81 35.88 -2.93
C PRO A 6 19.38 35.83 -3.42
N GLU A 7 19.08 36.43 -4.59
CA GLU A 7 17.76 36.40 -5.21
C GLU A 7 17.34 35.01 -5.76
N LEU A 8 18.29 34.11 -6.00
CA LEU A 8 18.00 32.73 -6.43
C LEU A 8 17.82 31.78 -5.24
N THR A 9 18.24 32.19 -4.05
CA THR A 9 18.21 31.34 -2.86
C THR A 9 17.13 31.71 -1.87
N ARG A 10 16.72 32.98 -1.85
CA ARG A 10 15.72 33.48 -0.90
C ARG A 10 14.87 34.59 -1.49
N PRO A 11 13.57 34.70 -1.09
CA PRO A 11 12.73 35.83 -1.48
C PRO A 11 13.32 37.18 -1.08
N LYS A 12 13.02 38.23 -1.85
CA LYS A 12 13.42 39.58 -1.51
C LYS A 12 12.83 39.99 -0.15
N GLY A 13 13.70 40.46 0.76
CA GLY A 13 13.32 40.84 2.12
C GLY A 13 13.37 39.70 3.14
N TYR A 14 13.80 38.52 2.75
CA TYR A 14 14.04 37.42 3.68
C TYR A 14 15.17 37.74 4.65
N THR A 15 14.93 37.66 5.97
CA THR A 15 15.89 37.97 7.04
C THR A 15 16.41 36.71 7.77
N GLY A 16 15.93 35.53 7.39
CA GLY A 16 16.35 34.25 7.95
C GLY A 16 17.76 33.83 7.50
N PRO A 17 18.19 32.60 7.86
CA PRO A 17 19.48 32.07 7.46
C PRO A 17 19.55 31.78 5.96
N PRO A 18 20.74 31.71 5.36
CA PRO A 18 20.93 31.34 3.96
C PRO A 18 20.43 29.93 3.61
N ALA A 19 20.45 29.01 4.57
CA ALA A 19 19.94 27.64 4.40
C ALA A 19 19.00 27.25 5.54
N ASP A 20 17.93 26.52 5.21
CA ASP A 20 17.07 25.92 6.24
C ASP A 20 17.77 24.72 6.88
N LEU A 21 18.44 23.91 6.06
CA LEU A 21 19.07 22.68 6.49
C LEU A 21 20.47 22.53 5.87
N TYR A 22 21.45 22.17 6.70
CA TYR A 22 22.76 21.65 6.28
C TYR A 22 22.77 20.14 6.47
N LEU A 23 23.10 19.40 5.42
CA LEU A 23 23.17 17.93 5.40
C LEU A 23 24.56 17.50 4.94
N GLU A 24 25.32 16.88 5.84
CA GLU A 24 26.66 16.34 5.57
C GLU A 24 26.98 15.17 6.51
N GLY A 25 28.10 14.51 6.26
CA GLY A 25 28.64 13.49 7.17
C GLY A 25 29.05 14.07 8.53
N SER A 26 29.06 13.22 9.54
CA SER A 26 29.44 13.59 10.93
C SER A 26 30.85 14.14 11.07
N ASP A 27 31.76 13.85 10.12
CA ASP A 27 33.12 14.42 10.06
C ASP A 27 33.11 15.93 9.80
N GLN A 28 32.05 16.49 9.23
CA GLN A 28 31.93 17.90 8.90
C GLN A 28 31.67 18.80 10.12
N HIS A 29 31.48 18.24 11.31
CA HIS A 29 31.55 19.00 12.58
C HIS A 29 32.90 19.68 12.78
N ARG A 30 33.97 19.11 12.24
CA ARG A 30 35.33 19.71 12.24
C ARG A 30 35.74 20.26 10.86
N GLY A 31 34.81 20.44 9.95
CA GLY A 31 35.02 20.92 8.59
C GLY A 31 34.02 22.02 8.22
N TRP A 32 33.13 21.71 7.29
CA TRP A 32 32.18 22.67 6.71
C TRP A 32 31.24 23.31 7.74
N PHE A 33 30.67 22.54 8.66
CA PHE A 33 29.78 23.10 9.69
C PHE A 33 30.51 24.13 10.56
N HIS A 34 31.71 23.79 11.02
CA HIS A 34 32.51 24.64 11.89
C HIS A 34 32.95 25.93 11.18
N SER A 35 33.57 25.85 10.01
CA SER A 35 34.08 27.00 9.29
C SER A 35 32.96 27.94 8.84
N SER A 36 31.88 27.41 8.28
CA SER A 36 30.77 28.23 7.83
C SER A 36 30.00 28.89 8.99
N LEU A 37 29.93 28.24 10.15
CA LEU A 37 29.33 28.80 11.35
C LEU A 37 30.14 30.02 11.84
N LEU A 38 31.46 29.88 11.99
CA LEU A 38 32.33 30.97 12.44
C LEU A 38 32.31 32.16 11.50
N GLU A 39 32.41 31.92 10.20
CA GLU A 39 32.34 32.97 9.19
C GLU A 39 31.01 33.71 9.18
N SER A 40 29.90 32.97 9.26
CA SER A 40 28.57 33.56 9.27
C SER A 40 28.31 34.36 10.55
N CYS A 41 28.67 33.82 11.71
CA CYS A 41 28.54 34.54 12.98
C CYS A 41 29.40 35.83 12.99
N GLY A 42 30.63 35.77 12.48
CA GLY A 42 31.50 36.93 12.40
C GLY A 42 31.07 38.02 11.43
N THR A 43 30.42 37.63 10.32
CA THR A 43 30.06 38.57 9.24
C THR A 43 28.56 38.95 9.22
N ARG A 44 27.67 38.11 9.78
CA ARG A 44 26.21 38.29 9.74
C ARG A 44 25.54 38.25 11.12
N GLY A 45 26.28 37.93 12.19
CA GLY A 45 25.79 37.87 13.55
C GLY A 45 24.87 36.67 13.85
N ARG A 46 24.81 35.67 12.96
CA ARG A 46 23.97 34.49 13.13
C ARG A 46 24.53 33.26 12.39
N ALA A 47 24.01 32.06 12.73
CA ALA A 47 24.33 30.83 12.01
C ALA A 47 23.82 30.88 10.54
N PRO A 48 24.51 30.19 9.61
CA PRO A 48 24.11 30.15 8.20
C PRO A 48 22.97 29.16 7.93
N TYR A 49 22.49 28.45 8.93
CA TYR A 49 21.48 27.43 8.88
C TYR A 49 20.54 27.47 10.09
N ASP A 50 19.35 26.90 9.98
CA ASP A 50 18.46 26.63 11.12
C ASP A 50 18.64 25.21 11.65
N ILE A 51 18.82 24.22 10.75
CA ILE A 51 18.93 22.80 11.09
C ILE A 51 20.26 22.23 10.57
N VAL A 52 20.87 21.35 11.34
CA VAL A 52 21.98 20.49 10.91
C VAL A 52 21.52 19.04 10.98
N LEU A 53 21.61 18.35 9.87
CA LEU A 53 21.35 16.90 9.78
C LEU A 53 22.65 16.20 9.42
N THR A 54 23.06 15.21 10.20
CA THR A 54 24.29 14.45 9.97
C THR A 54 24.01 13.00 9.63
N HIS A 55 24.82 12.42 8.77
CA HIS A 55 24.76 11.01 8.42
C HIS A 55 26.10 10.31 8.69
N GLY A 56 26.03 8.97 8.82
CA GLY A 56 27.21 8.12 8.94
C GLY A 56 27.93 7.91 7.60
N PHE A 57 28.92 7.04 7.59
CA PHE A 57 29.70 6.70 6.41
C PHE A 57 29.06 5.54 5.63
N THR A 58 29.37 5.49 4.34
CA THR A 58 28.98 4.35 3.50
C THR A 58 30.12 3.31 3.51
N LEU A 59 29.80 2.10 3.96
CA LEU A 59 30.70 0.96 4.07
C LEU A 59 30.34 -0.12 3.05
N ASP A 60 31.27 -1.05 2.77
CA ASP A 60 30.93 -2.24 2.01
C ASP A 60 29.95 -3.16 2.79
N GLU A 61 29.44 -4.20 2.17
CA GLU A 61 28.48 -5.12 2.83
C GLU A 61 29.05 -5.84 4.07
N ASN A 62 30.38 -5.90 4.20
CA ASN A 62 31.08 -6.47 5.35
C ASN A 62 31.37 -5.43 6.44
N GLY A 63 30.95 -4.18 6.27
CA GLY A 63 31.18 -3.10 7.21
C GLY A 63 32.60 -2.49 7.14
N ARG A 64 33.31 -2.66 6.04
CA ARG A 64 34.66 -2.09 5.86
C ARG A 64 34.60 -0.82 5.02
N LYS A 65 35.52 0.10 5.31
CA LYS A 65 35.67 1.31 4.50
C LYS A 65 35.94 0.96 3.04
N MET A 66 35.18 1.57 2.15
CA MET A 66 35.39 1.40 0.71
C MET A 66 36.63 2.15 0.24
N SER A 67 37.43 1.47 -0.58
CA SER A 67 38.57 2.09 -1.28
C SER A 67 38.81 1.44 -2.65
N LYS A 68 39.32 2.24 -3.59
CA LYS A 68 39.65 1.75 -4.93
C LYS A 68 40.77 0.69 -4.88
N SER A 69 41.72 0.82 -3.93
CA SER A 69 42.83 -0.13 -3.77
C SER A 69 42.39 -1.52 -3.30
N ILE A 70 41.31 -1.61 -2.53
CA ILE A 70 40.73 -2.89 -2.07
C ILE A 70 39.75 -3.45 -3.11
N GLY A 71 39.24 -2.63 -4.03
CA GLY A 71 38.29 -3.04 -5.05
C GLY A 71 36.86 -3.28 -4.53
N ASN A 72 36.54 -2.80 -3.33
CA ASN A 72 35.25 -2.97 -2.66
C ASN A 72 34.32 -1.75 -2.83
N THR A 73 34.60 -0.88 -3.79
CA THR A 73 33.79 0.32 -4.03
C THR A 73 32.54 -0.02 -4.85
N VAL A 74 31.39 0.49 -4.40
CA VAL A 74 30.17 0.50 -5.20
C VAL A 74 30.06 1.83 -5.91
N GLU A 75 30.11 1.82 -7.23
CA GLU A 75 30.00 3.01 -8.06
C GLU A 75 28.53 3.34 -8.32
N PRO A 76 27.98 4.49 -7.85
CA PRO A 76 26.57 4.86 -8.04
C PRO A 76 26.13 4.82 -9.49
N GLN A 77 26.97 5.25 -10.43
CA GLN A 77 26.62 5.26 -11.87
C GLN A 77 26.40 3.85 -12.43
N LYS A 78 27.12 2.84 -11.95
CA LYS A 78 26.89 1.45 -12.34
C LYS A 78 25.55 0.92 -11.82
N VAL A 79 25.22 1.24 -10.58
CA VAL A 79 23.91 0.87 -10.00
C VAL A 79 22.78 1.56 -10.76
N ILE A 80 22.91 2.85 -11.05
CA ILE A 80 21.92 3.62 -11.82
C ILE A 80 21.73 3.02 -13.22
N ALA A 81 22.80 2.69 -13.91
CA ALA A 81 22.74 2.10 -15.25
C ALA A 81 22.06 0.72 -15.26
N GLN A 82 22.23 -0.08 -14.19
CA GLN A 82 21.65 -1.43 -14.10
C GLN A 82 20.21 -1.44 -13.56
N SER A 83 19.90 -0.60 -12.59
CA SER A 83 18.68 -0.74 -11.76
C SER A 83 17.89 0.55 -11.61
N GLY A 84 18.41 1.67 -12.09
CA GLY A 84 17.78 2.99 -11.97
C GLY A 84 18.18 3.72 -10.68
N ALA A 85 18.02 5.06 -10.71
CA ALA A 85 18.40 5.93 -9.59
C ALA A 85 17.51 5.71 -8.35
N ASP A 86 16.25 5.36 -8.54
CA ASP A 86 15.30 5.13 -7.44
C ASP A 86 15.72 3.97 -6.52
N ILE A 87 16.53 3.02 -7.00
CA ILE A 87 17.06 1.94 -6.16
C ILE A 87 18.06 2.49 -5.13
N LEU A 88 18.95 3.39 -5.52
CA LEU A 88 19.87 4.05 -4.57
C LEU A 88 19.11 4.95 -3.59
N ARG A 89 18.12 5.69 -4.08
CA ARG A 89 17.28 6.53 -3.24
C ARG A 89 16.52 5.70 -2.20
N LEU A 90 15.91 4.58 -2.64
CA LEU A 90 15.20 3.67 -1.75
C LEU A 90 16.15 3.03 -0.72
N TRP A 91 17.35 2.61 -1.15
CA TRP A 91 18.35 2.03 -0.25
C TRP A 91 18.71 3.01 0.88
N VAL A 92 19.06 4.26 0.54
CA VAL A 92 19.39 5.29 1.54
C VAL A 92 18.24 5.53 2.50
N CYS A 93 17.01 5.67 1.97
CA CYS A 93 15.83 5.96 2.78
C CYS A 93 15.32 4.75 3.59
N ALA A 94 15.67 3.52 3.19
CA ALA A 94 15.27 2.31 3.91
C ALA A 94 16.20 1.95 5.09
N THR A 95 17.33 2.64 5.22
CA THR A 95 18.33 2.42 6.27
C THR A 95 18.32 3.57 7.27
N ASP A 96 18.88 3.33 8.47
CA ASP A 96 19.14 4.39 9.41
C ASP A 96 20.42 5.14 8.99
N TYR A 97 20.23 6.23 8.29
CA TYR A 97 21.35 6.99 7.73
C TYR A 97 22.15 7.80 8.79
N ALA A 98 21.62 7.93 10.02
CA ALA A 98 22.38 8.57 11.12
C ALA A 98 23.59 7.73 11.51
N ASP A 99 23.49 6.41 11.35
CA ASP A 99 24.58 5.46 11.53
C ASP A 99 25.31 5.15 10.21
N ASP A 100 26.41 4.40 10.29
CA ASP A 100 27.15 3.93 9.13
C ASP A 100 26.29 2.95 8.30
N GLN A 101 26.14 3.24 7.00
CA GLN A 101 25.32 2.45 6.09
C GLN A 101 26.16 1.44 5.31
N ARG A 102 25.64 0.24 5.14
CA ARG A 102 26.27 -0.79 4.31
C ARG A 102 25.61 -0.86 2.94
N ILE A 103 26.46 -1.03 1.91
CA ILE A 103 26.00 -1.25 0.55
C ILE A 103 26.79 -2.38 -0.11
N GLY A 104 26.10 -3.22 -0.89
CA GLY A 104 26.70 -4.31 -1.64
C GLY A 104 25.65 -5.03 -2.48
N PRO A 105 26.05 -6.02 -3.28
CA PRO A 105 25.16 -6.71 -4.23
C PRO A 105 23.92 -7.34 -3.57
N GLU A 106 24.06 -8.02 -2.43
CA GLU A 106 22.94 -8.67 -1.75
C GLU A 106 21.99 -7.64 -1.10
N ILE A 107 22.52 -6.56 -0.56
CA ILE A 107 21.71 -5.46 -0.01
C ILE A 107 20.91 -4.78 -1.12
N LEU A 108 21.55 -4.50 -2.25
CA LEU A 108 20.87 -3.92 -3.41
C LEU A 108 19.81 -4.86 -3.99
N LYS A 109 20.05 -6.16 -4.00
CA LYS A 109 19.06 -7.16 -4.42
C LYS A 109 17.80 -7.12 -3.55
N THR A 110 17.96 -7.06 -2.23
CA THR A 110 16.83 -6.91 -1.29
C THR A 110 16.06 -5.59 -1.53
N THR A 111 16.80 -4.50 -1.77
CA THR A 111 16.19 -3.21 -2.11
C THR A 111 15.39 -3.29 -3.42
N ILE A 112 15.92 -3.96 -4.45
CA ILE A 112 15.23 -4.18 -5.73
C ILE A 112 13.94 -4.98 -5.52
N GLU A 113 13.93 -6.01 -4.67
CA GLU A 113 12.71 -6.77 -4.38
C GLU A 113 11.65 -5.91 -3.67
N THR A 114 12.06 -5.06 -2.72
CA THR A 114 11.15 -4.08 -2.08
C THR A 114 10.58 -3.12 -3.13
N TYR A 115 11.44 -2.54 -3.97
CA TYR A 115 11.02 -1.66 -5.05
C TYR A 115 10.00 -2.33 -6.00
N ARG A 116 10.25 -3.58 -6.39
CA ARG A 116 9.34 -4.34 -7.27
C ARG A 116 7.96 -4.48 -6.67
N LYS A 117 7.85 -4.76 -5.37
CA LYS A 117 6.56 -4.88 -4.67
C LYS A 117 5.82 -3.54 -4.69
N LEU A 118 6.49 -2.44 -4.33
CA LEU A 118 5.88 -1.10 -4.36
C LEU A 118 5.41 -0.73 -5.78
N ARG A 119 6.27 -0.90 -6.79
CA ARG A 119 5.93 -0.62 -8.19
C ARG A 119 4.78 -1.48 -8.70
N ASN A 120 4.71 -2.76 -8.32
CA ASN A 120 3.62 -3.65 -8.72
C ASN A 120 2.27 -3.19 -8.15
N SER A 121 2.23 -2.75 -6.88
CA SER A 121 1.00 -2.22 -6.27
C SER A 121 0.55 -0.93 -6.98
N VAL A 122 1.47 -0.01 -7.28
CA VAL A 122 1.18 1.20 -8.05
C VAL A 122 0.66 0.83 -9.44
N ARG A 123 1.34 -0.07 -10.16
CA ARG A 123 0.92 -0.51 -11.50
C ARG A 123 -0.48 -1.13 -11.48
N TRP A 124 -0.79 -1.92 -10.45
CA TRP A 124 -2.11 -2.52 -10.30
C TRP A 124 -3.18 -1.46 -10.10
N MET A 125 -2.96 -0.47 -9.23
CA MET A 125 -3.89 0.64 -9.03
C MET A 125 -4.14 1.42 -10.32
N LEU A 126 -3.09 1.78 -11.06
CA LEU A 126 -3.21 2.48 -12.33
C LEU A 126 -4.02 1.69 -13.36
N GLY A 127 -3.76 0.39 -13.49
CA GLY A 127 -4.52 -0.49 -14.39
C GLY A 127 -6.00 -0.60 -14.00
N THR A 128 -6.28 -0.69 -12.71
CA THR A 128 -7.64 -0.74 -12.16
C THR A 128 -8.40 0.55 -12.39
N LEU A 129 -7.72 1.69 -12.28
CA LEU A 129 -8.30 3.04 -12.47
C LEU A 129 -8.41 3.47 -13.95
N ALA A 130 -7.94 2.68 -14.91
CA ALA A 130 -7.87 3.07 -16.33
C ALA A 130 -9.22 3.51 -16.93
N HIS A 131 -10.34 3.09 -16.34
CA HIS A 131 -11.69 3.44 -16.79
C HIS A 131 -12.51 4.17 -15.72
N PHE A 132 -11.89 4.53 -14.60
CA PHE A 132 -12.54 5.31 -13.55
C PHE A 132 -12.67 6.77 -13.99
N LYS A 133 -13.82 7.35 -13.72
CA LYS A 133 -14.09 8.75 -14.01
C LYS A 133 -14.48 9.46 -12.71
N PRO A 134 -14.05 10.72 -12.50
CA PRO A 134 -14.39 11.47 -11.29
C PRO A 134 -15.91 11.59 -11.03
N GLU A 135 -16.72 11.63 -12.07
CA GLU A 135 -18.19 11.66 -11.98
C GLU A 135 -18.82 10.36 -11.47
N ASP A 136 -18.07 9.25 -11.48
CA ASP A 136 -18.49 7.96 -10.93
C ASP A 136 -18.10 7.80 -9.45
N ALA A 137 -17.47 8.81 -8.85
CA ALA A 137 -17.06 8.77 -7.45
C ALA A 137 -18.28 8.62 -6.53
N VAL A 138 -18.11 7.82 -5.48
CA VAL A 138 -19.13 7.57 -4.45
C VAL A 138 -18.78 8.36 -3.20
N ASP A 139 -19.75 9.04 -2.63
CA ASP A 139 -19.58 9.78 -1.38
C ASP A 139 -19.25 8.82 -0.22
N PHE A 140 -18.39 9.27 0.71
CA PHE A 140 -17.95 8.46 1.85
C PHE A 140 -19.08 7.84 2.65
N ALA A 141 -20.20 8.57 2.83
CA ALA A 141 -21.36 8.08 3.56
C ALA A 141 -22.04 6.87 2.90
N ASP A 142 -21.95 6.77 1.57
CA ASP A 142 -22.59 5.73 0.76
C ASP A 142 -21.62 4.57 0.44
N MET A 143 -20.37 4.65 0.88
CA MET A 143 -19.39 3.59 0.67
C MET A 143 -19.68 2.39 1.57
N PRO A 144 -19.49 1.15 1.08
CA PRO A 144 -19.46 -0.05 1.92
C PRO A 144 -18.42 0.03 3.04
N GLU A 145 -18.59 -0.75 4.09
CA GLU A 145 -17.70 -0.72 5.26
C GLU A 145 -16.23 -0.98 4.93
N LEU A 146 -15.95 -1.85 3.98
CA LEU A 146 -14.57 -2.20 3.62
C LEU A 146 -13.82 -1.00 3.01
N GLU A 147 -14.48 -0.21 2.17
CA GLU A 147 -13.92 1.02 1.63
C GLU A 147 -13.69 2.07 2.73
N ARG A 148 -14.66 2.23 3.63
CA ARG A 148 -14.53 3.13 4.79
C ARG A 148 -13.40 2.71 5.72
N LEU A 149 -13.18 1.40 5.91
CA LEU A 149 -12.04 0.85 6.63
C LEU A 149 -10.72 1.21 5.94
N MET A 150 -10.65 1.10 4.63
CA MET A 150 -9.42 1.44 3.89
C MET A 150 -9.12 2.94 3.94
N LEU A 151 -10.14 3.78 3.95
CA LEU A 151 -9.95 5.22 4.13
C LEU A 151 -9.55 5.58 5.58
N HIS A 152 -10.02 4.82 6.59
CA HIS A 152 -9.49 4.90 7.95
C HIS A 152 -8.00 4.54 7.99
N ALA A 153 -7.61 3.41 7.40
CA ALA A 153 -6.21 2.99 7.33
C ALA A 153 -5.33 4.00 6.55
N LEU A 154 -5.89 4.64 5.51
CA LEU A 154 -5.25 5.74 4.78
C LEU A 154 -4.99 6.95 5.70
N ALA A 155 -5.96 7.30 6.56
CA ALA A 155 -5.83 8.41 7.51
C ALA A 155 -4.75 8.13 8.57
N GLU A 156 -4.67 6.89 9.07
CA GLU A 156 -3.59 6.49 9.98
C GLU A 156 -2.22 6.53 9.31
N GLN A 157 -2.14 6.03 8.07
CA GLN A 157 -0.90 6.04 7.30
C GLN A 157 -0.44 7.48 6.98
N ASP A 158 -1.36 8.42 6.72
CA ASP A 158 -1.03 9.84 6.51
C ASP A 158 -0.36 10.45 7.74
N ALA A 159 -0.88 10.18 8.93
CA ALA A 159 -0.30 10.67 10.17
C ALA A 159 1.14 10.14 10.37
N ILE A 160 1.35 8.84 10.18
CA ILE A 160 2.68 8.20 10.29
C ILE A 160 3.66 8.80 9.28
N VAL A 161 3.25 8.94 8.03
CA VAL A 161 4.13 9.44 6.95
C VAL A 161 4.51 10.88 7.19
N ARG A 162 3.57 11.73 7.61
CA ARG A 162 3.86 13.15 7.90
C ARG A 162 4.81 13.31 9.05
N GLU A 163 4.54 12.65 10.18
CA GLU A 163 5.40 12.68 11.35
C GLU A 163 6.82 12.21 11.02
N ALA A 164 6.94 11.11 10.29
CA ALA A 164 8.23 10.56 9.89
C ALA A 164 9.01 11.49 8.93
N TYR A 165 8.34 12.14 7.97
CA TYR A 165 8.99 13.12 7.09
C TYR A 165 9.45 14.37 7.85
N GLU A 166 8.63 14.89 8.79
CA GLU A 166 9.00 16.04 9.62
C GLU A 166 10.19 15.72 10.55
N ALA A 167 10.27 14.48 11.03
CA ALA A 167 11.38 14.00 11.85
C ALA A 167 12.63 13.59 11.02
N PHE A 168 12.59 13.68 9.70
CA PHE A 168 13.61 13.15 8.79
C PHE A 168 13.85 11.63 8.95
N ASP A 169 12.86 10.90 9.49
CA ASP A 169 12.89 9.44 9.65
C ASP A 169 12.38 8.74 8.38
N TYR A 170 13.18 8.75 7.34
CA TYR A 170 12.83 8.14 6.06
C TYR A 170 12.69 6.61 6.14
N LYS A 171 13.40 5.97 7.08
CA LYS A 171 13.30 4.53 7.33
C LYS A 171 11.87 4.14 7.74
N THR A 172 11.27 4.90 8.65
CA THR A 172 9.87 4.70 9.03
C THR A 172 8.91 4.95 7.86
N VAL A 173 9.17 5.98 7.03
CA VAL A 173 8.36 6.21 5.81
C VAL A 173 8.38 4.97 4.90
N VAL A 174 9.57 4.44 4.57
CA VAL A 174 9.71 3.28 3.69
C VAL A 174 9.09 2.03 4.32
N ALA A 175 9.33 1.78 5.60
CA ALA A 175 8.83 0.60 6.29
C ALA A 175 7.30 0.61 6.38
N SER A 176 6.70 1.73 6.81
CA SER A 176 5.25 1.86 6.96
C SER A 176 4.52 1.78 5.62
N LEU A 177 5.01 2.49 4.58
CA LEU A 177 4.43 2.40 3.24
C LEU A 177 4.55 1.00 2.64
N SER A 178 5.70 0.33 2.85
CA SER A 178 5.88 -1.05 2.38
C SER A 178 4.92 -2.02 3.07
N ALA A 179 4.73 -1.90 4.38
CA ALA A 179 3.78 -2.70 5.14
C ALA A 179 2.34 -2.41 4.68
N PHE A 180 1.94 -1.15 4.62
CA PHE A 180 0.62 -0.73 4.16
C PHE A 180 0.29 -1.26 2.77
N MET A 181 1.17 -1.02 1.79
CA MET A 181 0.94 -1.44 0.40
C MET A 181 0.94 -2.97 0.21
N ASN A 182 1.77 -3.70 0.96
CA ASN A 182 1.84 -5.16 0.81
C ASN A 182 0.76 -5.88 1.62
N THR A 183 0.54 -5.50 2.88
CA THR A 183 -0.34 -6.22 3.80
C THR A 183 -1.77 -5.70 3.73
N GLU A 184 -1.97 -4.39 3.91
CA GLU A 184 -3.31 -3.82 3.95
C GLU A 184 -3.94 -3.74 2.56
N LEU A 185 -3.19 -3.28 1.57
CA LEU A 185 -3.74 -3.12 0.23
C LEU A 185 -3.65 -4.42 -0.57
N SER A 186 -2.46 -4.95 -0.82
CA SER A 186 -2.28 -6.04 -1.77
C SER A 186 -2.83 -7.37 -1.28
N ALA A 187 -2.47 -7.79 -0.06
CA ALA A 187 -2.84 -9.09 0.49
C ALA A 187 -4.26 -9.12 1.14
N PHE A 188 -4.84 -7.96 1.42
CA PHE A 188 -6.16 -7.88 2.03
C PHE A 188 -7.16 -7.20 1.11
N TYR A 189 -7.12 -5.88 0.97
CA TYR A 189 -8.16 -5.12 0.30
C TYR A 189 -8.28 -5.45 -1.20
N PHE A 190 -7.18 -5.39 -1.94
CA PHE A 190 -7.21 -5.68 -3.38
C PHE A 190 -7.60 -7.13 -3.64
N ASP A 191 -7.15 -8.05 -2.80
CA ASP A 191 -7.47 -9.47 -2.96
C ASP A 191 -8.96 -9.73 -2.76
N ILE A 192 -9.58 -9.14 -1.75
CA ILE A 192 -11.03 -9.24 -1.51
C ILE A 192 -11.81 -8.59 -2.67
N ARG A 193 -11.41 -7.41 -3.12
CA ARG A 193 -12.14 -6.64 -4.15
C ARG A 193 -11.87 -7.06 -5.60
N LYS A 194 -11.00 -8.02 -5.84
CA LYS A 194 -10.76 -8.52 -7.22
C LYS A 194 -12.02 -8.94 -7.93
N ASP A 195 -12.89 -9.71 -7.27
CA ASP A 195 -14.14 -10.17 -7.86
C ASP A 195 -15.05 -9.00 -8.24
N THR A 196 -15.29 -8.08 -7.29
CA THR A 196 -16.05 -6.84 -7.53
C THR A 196 -15.49 -6.01 -8.67
N LEU A 197 -14.17 -5.75 -8.67
CA LEU A 197 -13.54 -4.88 -9.65
C LEU A 197 -13.57 -5.46 -11.07
N TYR A 198 -13.44 -6.79 -11.21
CA TYR A 198 -13.35 -7.45 -12.51
C TYR A 198 -14.69 -8.00 -13.00
N CYS A 199 -15.59 -8.36 -12.09
CA CYS A 199 -16.80 -9.08 -12.45
C CYS A 199 -18.08 -8.27 -12.29
N ASP A 200 -18.14 -7.27 -11.42
CA ASP A 200 -19.33 -6.45 -11.28
C ASP A 200 -19.61 -5.55 -12.49
N ALA A 201 -20.87 -5.22 -12.65
CA ALA A 201 -21.33 -4.29 -13.66
C ALA A 201 -20.73 -2.89 -13.47
N PRO A 202 -20.52 -2.11 -14.55
CA PRO A 202 -20.12 -0.70 -14.46
C PRO A 202 -21.00 0.15 -13.54
N SER A 203 -22.30 -0.15 -13.48
CA SER A 203 -23.27 0.55 -12.63
C SER A 203 -23.21 0.17 -11.15
N SER A 204 -22.48 -0.91 -10.77
CA SER A 204 -22.39 -1.37 -9.39
C SER A 204 -21.82 -0.29 -8.45
N VAL A 205 -22.59 0.06 -7.42
CA VAL A 205 -22.16 1.03 -6.40
C VAL A 205 -20.93 0.52 -5.66
N THR A 206 -20.88 -0.78 -5.32
CA THR A 206 -19.73 -1.38 -4.65
C THR A 206 -18.45 -1.28 -5.51
N ARG A 207 -18.57 -1.56 -6.81
CA ARG A 207 -17.45 -1.39 -7.75
C ARG A 207 -16.99 0.06 -7.84
N LYS A 208 -17.93 1.02 -7.95
CA LYS A 208 -17.62 2.45 -8.01
C LYS A 208 -16.99 2.94 -6.70
N ALA A 209 -17.50 2.50 -5.55
CA ALA A 209 -16.94 2.83 -4.24
C ALA A 209 -15.51 2.29 -4.09
N ALA A 210 -15.26 1.05 -4.52
CA ALA A 210 -13.91 0.46 -4.53
C ALA A 210 -12.95 1.26 -5.42
N LEU A 211 -13.38 1.66 -6.62
CA LEU A 211 -12.58 2.51 -7.51
C LEU A 211 -12.31 3.88 -6.90
N THR A 212 -13.29 4.49 -6.24
CA THR A 212 -13.12 5.77 -5.53
C THR A 212 -12.08 5.66 -4.41
N ALA A 213 -12.16 4.62 -3.59
CA ALA A 213 -11.18 4.39 -2.53
C ALA A 213 -9.77 4.14 -3.12
N ILE A 214 -9.65 3.36 -4.20
CA ILE A 214 -8.38 3.12 -4.88
C ILE A 214 -7.81 4.41 -5.51
N ASP A 215 -8.65 5.29 -6.03
CA ASP A 215 -8.24 6.60 -6.55
C ASP A 215 -7.62 7.47 -5.43
N MET A 216 -8.26 7.54 -4.27
CA MET A 216 -7.75 8.26 -3.11
C MET A 216 -6.44 7.68 -2.59
N LEU A 217 -6.35 6.35 -2.50
CA LEU A 217 -5.14 5.62 -2.12
C LEU A 217 -4.00 5.88 -3.10
N CYS A 218 -4.26 5.79 -4.40
CA CYS A 218 -3.27 6.03 -5.46
C CYS A 218 -2.73 7.46 -5.41
N ASN A 219 -3.61 8.45 -5.28
CA ASN A 219 -3.23 9.86 -5.14
C ASN A 219 -2.29 10.09 -3.94
N ALA A 220 -2.64 9.56 -2.78
CA ALA A 220 -1.85 9.72 -1.57
C ALA A 220 -0.49 9.01 -1.67
N ILE A 221 -0.48 7.75 -2.08
CA ILE A 221 0.73 6.93 -2.18
C ILE A 221 1.73 7.52 -3.18
N LEU A 222 1.28 7.99 -4.34
CA LEU A 222 2.18 8.60 -5.33
C LEU A 222 2.85 9.86 -4.78
N LYS A 223 2.10 10.69 -4.05
CA LYS A 223 2.64 11.90 -3.42
C LYS A 223 3.61 11.58 -2.28
N TRP A 224 3.30 10.58 -1.46
CA TRP A 224 4.19 10.16 -0.37
C TRP A 224 5.46 9.47 -0.85
N LEU A 225 5.40 8.74 -1.98
CA LEU A 225 6.55 8.09 -2.59
C LEU A 225 7.43 9.06 -3.39
N ALA A 226 6.88 10.17 -3.88
CA ALA A 226 7.59 11.09 -4.76
C ALA A 226 8.93 11.62 -4.20
N PRO A 227 9.06 11.96 -2.92
CA PRO A 227 10.36 12.39 -2.37
C PRO A 227 11.42 11.28 -2.37
N ILE A 228 11.02 10.00 -2.37
CA ILE A 228 11.91 8.83 -2.30
C ILE A 228 12.08 8.19 -3.68
N LEU A 229 11.00 7.75 -4.31
CA LEU A 229 10.97 7.13 -5.64
C LEU A 229 10.61 8.17 -6.72
N SER A 230 11.45 9.19 -6.83
CA SER A 230 11.14 10.41 -7.58
C SER A 230 10.80 10.15 -9.05
N PHE A 231 11.52 9.26 -9.71
CA PHE A 231 11.31 8.94 -11.12
C PHE A 231 10.09 8.04 -11.33
N THR A 232 9.93 7.05 -10.47
CA THR A 232 8.81 6.09 -10.52
C THR A 232 7.49 6.78 -10.21
N ALA A 233 7.44 7.64 -9.19
CA ALA A 233 6.25 8.39 -8.83
C ALA A 233 5.85 9.38 -9.93
N GLU A 234 6.81 10.05 -10.57
CA GLU A 234 6.57 10.95 -11.71
C GLU A 234 6.03 10.21 -12.93
N GLU A 235 6.64 9.07 -13.30
CA GLU A 235 6.14 8.22 -14.38
C GLU A 235 4.69 7.79 -14.14
N ALA A 236 4.41 7.31 -12.91
CA ALA A 236 3.07 6.88 -12.52
C ALA A 236 2.06 8.02 -12.48
N TRP A 237 2.46 9.20 -11.99
CA TRP A 237 1.61 10.39 -11.91
C TRP A 237 1.14 10.86 -13.27
N ARG A 238 2.02 10.91 -14.25
CA ARG A 238 1.68 11.29 -15.64
C ARG A 238 0.70 10.33 -16.30
N MET A 239 0.71 9.06 -15.91
CA MET A 239 -0.28 8.08 -16.36
C MET A 239 -1.60 8.21 -15.59
N TYR A 240 -1.53 8.56 -14.31
CA TYR A 240 -2.68 8.65 -13.41
C TYR A 240 -3.52 9.92 -13.66
N ARG A 241 -2.87 11.05 -13.85
CA ARG A 241 -3.50 12.38 -14.02
C ARG A 241 -2.88 13.13 -15.21
N PRO A 242 -3.07 12.65 -16.45
CA PRO A 242 -2.42 13.25 -17.63
C PRO A 242 -2.83 14.71 -17.88
N ASP A 243 -4.04 15.09 -17.47
CA ASP A 243 -4.61 16.44 -17.70
C ASP A 243 -4.56 17.34 -16.44
N ALA A 244 -3.99 16.84 -15.33
CA ALA A 244 -3.86 17.61 -14.09
C ALA A 244 -2.47 18.28 -13.98
N GLU A 245 -2.02 18.53 -12.74
CA GLU A 245 -0.70 19.09 -12.46
C GLU A 245 0.39 18.30 -13.22
N PRO A 246 1.24 18.95 -14.02
CA PRO A 246 2.16 18.28 -14.93
C PRO A 246 3.22 17.42 -14.22
N SER A 247 3.45 17.63 -12.92
CA SER A 247 4.41 16.87 -12.14
C SER A 247 3.92 16.62 -10.71
N VAL A 248 4.10 15.39 -10.23
CA VAL A 248 3.83 15.06 -8.82
C VAL A 248 4.65 15.91 -7.86
N HIS A 249 5.83 16.35 -8.28
CA HIS A 249 6.74 17.18 -7.48
C HIS A 249 6.27 18.63 -7.30
N LEU A 250 5.25 19.06 -8.04
CA LEU A 250 4.60 20.37 -7.87
C LEU A 250 3.33 20.28 -7.01
N THR A 251 3.00 19.08 -6.53
CA THR A 251 1.84 18.86 -5.65
C THR A 251 2.26 18.86 -4.18
N VAL A 252 1.28 19.02 -3.29
CA VAL A 252 1.45 18.83 -1.84
C VAL A 252 0.82 17.50 -1.40
N PHE A 253 1.19 17.02 -0.22
CA PHE A 253 0.55 15.85 0.39
C PHE A 253 -0.96 16.09 0.54
N PRO A 254 -1.81 15.04 0.41
CA PRO A 254 -3.25 15.20 0.54
C PRO A 254 -3.62 15.79 1.91
N GLU A 255 -4.60 16.68 1.93
CA GLU A 255 -5.11 17.27 3.15
C GLU A 255 -6.45 16.64 3.53
N GLY A 256 -6.84 16.76 4.82
CA GLY A 256 -8.15 16.36 5.31
C GLY A 256 -8.37 14.85 5.49
N LEU A 257 -7.35 14.00 5.25
CA LEU A 257 -7.50 12.54 5.38
C LEU A 257 -7.90 12.09 6.80
N GLY A 258 -7.53 12.83 7.83
CA GLY A 258 -7.92 12.56 9.22
C GLY A 258 -9.43 12.50 9.46
N ALA A 259 -10.23 13.10 8.58
CA ALA A 259 -11.71 13.04 8.66
C ALA A 259 -12.27 11.62 8.42
N TYR A 260 -11.50 10.73 7.80
CA TYR A 260 -11.90 9.33 7.56
C TYR A 260 -11.59 8.39 8.73
N ARG A 261 -10.94 8.87 9.80
CA ARG A 261 -10.60 8.05 10.95
C ARG A 261 -11.85 7.54 11.67
N ASN A 262 -11.91 6.22 11.90
CA ASN A 262 -13.00 5.55 12.58
C ASN A 262 -12.48 4.35 13.37
N ASP A 263 -12.02 4.59 14.58
CA ASP A 263 -11.40 3.57 15.43
C ASP A 263 -12.39 2.45 15.80
N ALA A 264 -13.70 2.74 15.92
CA ALA A 264 -14.72 1.73 16.19
C ALA A 264 -14.90 0.76 15.00
N LEU A 265 -14.85 1.27 13.77
CA LEU A 265 -14.88 0.44 12.57
C LEU A 265 -13.62 -0.43 12.47
N ALA A 266 -12.46 0.13 12.77
CA ALA A 266 -11.20 -0.62 12.79
C ALA A 266 -11.25 -1.78 13.79
N ALA A 267 -11.68 -1.53 15.04
CA ALA A 267 -11.82 -2.57 16.05
C ALA A 267 -12.82 -3.68 15.64
N LYS A 268 -13.95 -3.31 14.99
CA LYS A 268 -14.88 -4.28 14.41
C LYS A 268 -14.18 -5.18 13.39
N TRP A 269 -13.39 -4.60 12.50
CA TRP A 269 -12.71 -5.33 11.45
C TRP A 269 -11.49 -6.13 11.92
N GLU A 270 -10.89 -5.81 13.07
CA GLU A 270 -9.91 -6.70 13.71
C GLU A 270 -10.55 -8.06 14.06
N THR A 271 -11.75 -8.07 14.64
CA THR A 271 -12.51 -9.30 14.89
C THR A 271 -12.79 -10.08 13.60
N ILE A 272 -13.21 -9.39 12.53
CA ILE A 272 -13.48 -10.02 11.23
C ILE A 272 -12.19 -10.63 10.63
N ARG A 273 -11.08 -9.93 10.76
CA ARG A 273 -9.76 -10.42 10.30
C ARG A 273 -9.28 -11.64 11.08
N ASP A 274 -9.55 -11.69 12.37
CA ASP A 274 -9.22 -12.85 13.20
C ASP A 274 -10.01 -14.08 12.74
N VAL A 275 -11.31 -13.95 12.53
CA VAL A 275 -12.12 -15.04 11.96
C VAL A 275 -11.63 -15.43 10.56
N ARG A 276 -11.30 -14.46 9.70
CA ARG A 276 -10.72 -14.73 8.38
C ARG A 276 -9.41 -15.51 8.47
N ARG A 277 -8.56 -15.26 9.48
CA ARG A 277 -7.32 -16.04 9.70
C ARG A 277 -7.62 -17.52 9.96
N VAL A 278 -8.66 -17.82 10.78
CA VAL A 278 -9.07 -19.20 11.03
C VAL A 278 -9.55 -19.86 9.73
N VAL A 279 -10.41 -19.18 8.97
CA VAL A 279 -10.92 -19.69 7.69
C VAL A 279 -9.78 -19.91 6.68
N THR A 280 -8.89 -18.95 6.51
CA THR A 280 -7.76 -19.10 5.57
C THR A 280 -6.82 -20.22 6.00
N GLY A 281 -6.59 -20.40 7.30
CA GLY A 281 -5.83 -21.52 7.83
C GLY A 281 -6.48 -22.88 7.50
N ALA A 282 -7.78 -22.99 7.69
CA ALA A 282 -8.54 -24.21 7.31
C ALA A 282 -8.45 -24.48 5.80
N LEU A 283 -8.59 -23.45 4.96
CA LEU A 283 -8.48 -23.59 3.50
C LEU A 283 -7.08 -24.04 3.07
N GLU A 284 -6.01 -23.60 3.74
CA GLU A 284 -4.64 -24.05 3.45
C GLU A 284 -4.43 -25.53 3.79
N VAL A 285 -5.04 -26.03 4.87
CA VAL A 285 -5.01 -27.47 5.21
C VAL A 285 -5.70 -28.29 4.09
N GLU A 286 -6.86 -27.84 3.60
CA GLU A 286 -7.57 -28.50 2.51
C GLU A 286 -6.78 -28.47 1.20
N ARG A 287 -6.12 -27.34 0.91
CA ARG A 287 -5.26 -27.17 -0.27
C ARG A 287 -4.03 -28.06 -0.19
N ALA A 288 -3.36 -28.11 0.95
CA ALA A 288 -2.20 -28.98 1.17
C ALA A 288 -2.57 -30.48 1.01
N ALA A 289 -3.76 -30.87 1.46
CA ALA A 289 -4.33 -32.21 1.27
C ALA A 289 -4.86 -32.46 -0.16
N LYS A 290 -4.79 -31.48 -1.06
CA LYS A 290 -5.31 -31.51 -2.44
C LYS A 290 -6.81 -31.83 -2.53
N ARG A 291 -7.59 -31.49 -1.49
CA ARG A 291 -9.04 -31.62 -1.50
C ARG A 291 -9.70 -30.44 -2.24
N ILE A 292 -9.03 -29.29 -2.25
CA ILE A 292 -9.38 -28.13 -3.10
C ILE A 292 -8.13 -27.65 -3.83
N GLY A 293 -8.29 -27.08 -5.03
CA GLY A 293 -7.23 -26.40 -5.78
C GLY A 293 -7.22 -24.87 -5.58
N SER A 294 -8.39 -24.32 -5.30
CA SER A 294 -8.61 -22.88 -5.08
C SER A 294 -9.59 -22.65 -3.93
N SER A 295 -9.49 -21.52 -3.23
CA SER A 295 -10.47 -21.10 -2.23
C SER A 295 -11.89 -20.96 -2.81
N LEU A 296 -12.01 -20.65 -4.10
CA LEU A 296 -13.30 -20.58 -4.79
C LEU A 296 -13.97 -21.97 -5.01
N GLU A 297 -13.28 -23.07 -4.69
CA GLU A 297 -13.90 -24.42 -4.67
C GLU A 297 -14.54 -24.74 -3.31
N ALA A 298 -14.41 -23.84 -2.34
CA ALA A 298 -14.82 -24.06 -0.96
C ALA A 298 -16.10 -23.27 -0.59
N SER A 299 -16.82 -23.84 0.37
CA SER A 299 -17.95 -23.28 1.10
C SER A 299 -17.72 -23.54 2.60
N PRO A 300 -16.87 -22.75 3.31
CA PRO A 300 -16.62 -22.97 4.71
C PRO A 300 -17.87 -22.74 5.57
N LEU A 301 -18.07 -23.60 6.55
CA LEU A 301 -19.00 -23.42 7.67
C LEU A 301 -18.20 -22.97 8.88
N VAL A 302 -18.52 -21.80 9.38
CA VAL A 302 -17.84 -21.16 10.50
C VAL A 302 -18.70 -21.28 11.76
N TYR A 303 -18.16 -21.93 12.77
CA TYR A 303 -18.76 -22.07 14.10
C TYR A 303 -18.25 -20.94 14.99
N VAL A 304 -19.16 -20.16 15.55
CA VAL A 304 -18.82 -18.98 16.35
C VAL A 304 -19.55 -19.04 17.69
N ALA A 305 -18.83 -19.42 18.76
CA ALA A 305 -19.41 -19.60 20.08
C ALA A 305 -19.75 -18.25 20.77
N ASP A 306 -19.00 -17.19 20.47
CA ASP A 306 -19.24 -15.86 21.06
C ASP A 306 -20.30 -15.09 20.32
N LYS A 307 -21.39 -14.71 21.03
CA LYS A 307 -22.52 -13.98 20.46
C LYS A 307 -22.17 -12.58 19.93
N ALA A 308 -21.19 -11.92 20.51
CA ALA A 308 -20.77 -10.60 20.04
C ALA A 308 -20.04 -10.73 18.70
N THR A 309 -19.11 -11.66 18.58
CA THR A 309 -18.44 -12.00 17.32
C THR A 309 -19.45 -12.45 16.25
N PHE A 310 -20.41 -13.31 16.63
CA PHE A 310 -21.48 -13.75 15.73
C PHE A 310 -22.29 -12.55 15.16
N ALA A 311 -22.67 -11.61 16.03
CA ALA A 311 -23.42 -10.43 15.64
C ALA A 311 -22.61 -9.49 14.70
N ILE A 312 -21.29 -9.38 14.92
CA ILE A 312 -20.39 -8.64 14.05
C ILE A 312 -20.38 -9.22 12.63
N LEU A 313 -20.29 -10.54 12.53
CA LEU A 313 -20.20 -11.28 11.27
C LEU A 313 -21.53 -11.33 10.50
N ALA A 314 -22.67 -11.29 11.20
CA ALA A 314 -24.00 -11.40 10.60
C ALA A 314 -24.32 -10.30 9.55
N GLY A 315 -23.64 -9.16 9.62
CA GLY A 315 -23.81 -8.04 8.67
C GLY A 315 -22.80 -8.02 7.52
N ILE A 316 -21.96 -9.07 7.36
CA ILE A 316 -20.84 -9.10 6.43
C ILE A 316 -21.09 -10.18 5.36
N ASP A 317 -20.76 -9.89 4.10
CA ASP A 317 -20.63 -10.93 3.07
C ASP A 317 -19.37 -11.77 3.35
N LEU A 318 -19.57 -12.85 4.06
CA LEU A 318 -18.47 -13.75 4.47
C LEU A 318 -17.80 -14.41 3.27
N ALA A 319 -18.57 -14.75 2.22
CA ALA A 319 -18.00 -15.37 1.02
C ALA A 319 -17.05 -14.42 0.29
N GLU A 320 -17.36 -13.11 0.28
CA GLU A 320 -16.48 -12.09 -0.27
C GLU A 320 -15.21 -11.94 0.58
N VAL A 321 -15.37 -11.76 1.89
CA VAL A 321 -14.23 -11.54 2.81
C VAL A 321 -13.28 -12.75 2.85
N PHE A 322 -13.79 -13.97 2.76
CA PHE A 322 -12.99 -15.20 2.74
C PHE A 322 -12.50 -15.60 1.35
N ILE A 323 -12.98 -14.91 0.31
CA ILE A 323 -12.67 -15.20 -1.09
C ILE A 323 -13.05 -16.65 -1.43
N THR A 324 -14.27 -17.03 -1.09
CA THR A 324 -14.84 -18.35 -1.35
C THR A 324 -16.10 -18.24 -2.22
N SER A 325 -16.59 -19.36 -2.76
CA SER A 325 -17.83 -19.34 -3.54
C SER A 325 -19.06 -19.12 -2.68
N ASN A 326 -19.06 -19.67 -1.49
CA ASN A 326 -20.07 -19.48 -0.45
C ASN A 326 -19.40 -19.53 0.92
N ALA A 327 -20.06 -19.02 1.94
CA ALA A 327 -19.67 -19.18 3.33
C ALA A 327 -20.92 -19.14 4.22
N MET A 328 -20.96 -19.99 5.22
CA MET A 328 -22.04 -20.06 6.21
C MET A 328 -21.47 -19.91 7.61
N MET A 329 -22.28 -19.45 8.53
CA MET A 329 -21.91 -19.45 9.96
C MET A 329 -23.05 -19.95 10.80
N THR A 330 -22.70 -20.51 11.97
CA THR A 330 -23.64 -21.01 12.97
C THR A 330 -23.10 -20.76 14.38
N ASP A 331 -24.00 -20.69 15.36
CA ASP A 331 -23.67 -20.65 16.77
C ASP A 331 -23.77 -22.01 17.46
N ASP A 332 -23.97 -23.09 16.69
CA ASP A 332 -23.92 -24.46 17.18
C ASP A 332 -22.51 -24.85 17.67
N ASP A 333 -22.46 -25.95 18.44
CA ASP A 333 -21.18 -26.53 18.85
C ASP A 333 -20.39 -27.06 17.64
N ALA A 334 -19.11 -26.71 17.59
CA ALA A 334 -18.24 -27.18 16.52
C ALA A 334 -17.99 -28.68 16.62
N PRO A 335 -18.02 -29.44 15.51
CA PRO A 335 -17.74 -30.86 15.51
C PRO A 335 -16.27 -31.16 15.87
N THR A 336 -16.04 -32.35 16.44
CA THR A 336 -14.68 -32.83 16.71
C THR A 336 -13.85 -32.84 15.42
N GLY A 337 -12.67 -32.23 15.45
CA GLY A 337 -11.76 -32.14 14.31
C GLY A 337 -11.96 -30.89 13.40
N ALA A 338 -12.89 -30.01 13.75
CA ALA A 338 -12.96 -28.68 13.10
C ALA A 338 -11.64 -27.92 13.30
N PHE A 339 -11.21 -27.15 12.31
CA PHE A 339 -9.98 -26.38 12.39
C PHE A 339 -10.14 -25.17 13.32
N THR A 340 -9.17 -24.95 14.17
CA THR A 340 -9.13 -23.81 15.12
C THR A 340 -7.75 -23.19 15.16
N LEU A 341 -7.65 -21.96 15.64
CA LEU A 341 -6.38 -21.31 16.00
C LEU A 341 -6.37 -21.00 17.51
N PRO A 342 -5.28 -21.30 18.23
CA PRO A 342 -5.20 -21.08 19.68
C PRO A 342 -5.39 -19.62 20.11
N ASP A 343 -4.99 -18.69 19.27
CA ASP A 343 -5.07 -17.25 19.49
C ASP A 343 -6.42 -16.62 19.05
N VAL A 344 -7.33 -17.43 18.48
CA VAL A 344 -8.70 -17.03 18.14
C VAL A 344 -9.69 -18.01 18.77
N PRO A 345 -9.86 -17.96 20.10
CA PRO A 345 -10.73 -18.90 20.81
C PRO A 345 -12.20 -18.70 20.42
N GLY A 346 -12.98 -19.78 20.44
CA GLY A 346 -14.41 -19.74 20.16
C GLY A 346 -14.78 -19.67 18.67
N VAL A 347 -13.79 -19.77 17.77
CA VAL A 347 -14.01 -19.89 16.33
C VAL A 347 -13.44 -21.21 15.83
N ALA A 348 -14.27 -21.97 15.10
CA ALA A 348 -13.86 -23.21 14.44
C ALA A 348 -14.41 -23.27 13.02
N VAL A 349 -13.74 -23.98 12.13
CA VAL A 349 -14.10 -24.02 10.70
C VAL A 349 -14.09 -25.45 10.18
N VAL A 350 -15.15 -25.79 9.47
CA VAL A 350 -15.22 -27.00 8.62
C VAL A 350 -15.32 -26.53 7.18
N VAL A 351 -14.41 -26.99 6.33
CA VAL A 351 -14.41 -26.63 4.93
C VAL A 351 -15.18 -27.68 4.14
N GLU A 352 -16.26 -27.26 3.52
CA GLU A 352 -17.03 -28.05 2.57
C GLU A 352 -16.69 -27.62 1.12
N ARG A 353 -16.97 -28.47 0.15
CA ARG A 353 -16.88 -28.08 -1.26
C ARG A 353 -18.09 -27.24 -1.66
N ALA A 354 -17.85 -26.21 -2.45
CA ALA A 354 -18.90 -25.42 -3.05
C ALA A 354 -19.74 -26.27 -4.00
N VAL A 355 -21.07 -26.05 -3.99
CA VAL A 355 -22.07 -26.79 -4.78
C VAL A 355 -22.50 -25.92 -5.95
N GLY A 356 -22.60 -26.52 -7.14
CA GLY A 356 -23.04 -25.84 -8.37
C GLY A 356 -22.08 -26.02 -9.52
N GLN A 357 -22.16 -25.10 -10.48
CA GLN A 357 -21.30 -25.06 -11.66
C GLN A 357 -20.33 -23.91 -11.54
N LYS A 358 -19.14 -24.06 -12.15
CA LYS A 358 -18.13 -23.00 -12.15
C LYS A 358 -18.52 -21.90 -13.13
N CYS A 359 -18.66 -20.69 -12.64
CA CYS A 359 -18.85 -19.50 -13.47
C CYS A 359 -17.60 -19.23 -14.33
N ALA A 360 -17.77 -19.05 -15.63
CA ALA A 360 -16.68 -18.80 -16.57
C ALA A 360 -15.97 -17.44 -16.32
N ARG A 361 -16.66 -16.48 -15.69
CA ARG A 361 -16.16 -15.13 -15.45
C ARG A 361 -15.57 -14.96 -14.04
N SER A 362 -16.34 -15.19 -12.98
CA SER A 362 -15.92 -15.01 -11.59
C SER A 362 -15.18 -16.22 -11.03
N TRP A 363 -15.25 -17.36 -11.70
CA TRP A 363 -14.69 -18.65 -11.27
C TRP A 363 -15.31 -19.23 -10.00
N LYS A 364 -16.28 -18.54 -9.40
CA LYS A 364 -17.07 -19.06 -8.28
C LYS A 364 -17.89 -20.27 -8.73
N ILE A 365 -18.07 -21.24 -7.84
CA ILE A 365 -18.91 -22.40 -8.05
C ILE A 365 -20.23 -22.13 -7.35
N LEU A 366 -21.29 -21.92 -8.15
CA LEU A 366 -22.60 -21.49 -7.65
C LEU A 366 -23.71 -22.24 -8.35
N PRO A 367 -24.83 -22.53 -7.65
CA PRO A 367 -26.00 -23.19 -8.26
C PRO A 367 -26.69 -22.32 -9.31
N THR A 368 -26.53 -21.00 -9.25
CA THR A 368 -27.15 -20.02 -10.15
C THR A 368 -26.46 -19.89 -11.51
N VAL A 369 -25.35 -20.58 -11.73
CA VAL A 369 -24.72 -20.63 -13.07
C VAL A 369 -25.64 -21.45 -13.99
N GLY A 370 -25.98 -20.85 -15.14
CA GLY A 370 -26.89 -21.47 -16.11
C GLY A 370 -28.34 -20.97 -16.05
N GLU A 371 -28.68 -20.09 -15.11
CA GLU A 371 -30.00 -19.48 -15.03
C GLU A 371 -30.26 -18.43 -16.13
N ASP A 372 -29.22 -17.84 -16.69
CA ASP A 372 -29.34 -16.83 -17.75
C ASP A 372 -29.25 -17.47 -19.13
N ALA A 373 -30.33 -17.32 -19.95
CA ALA A 373 -30.43 -17.97 -21.26
C ALA A 373 -29.47 -17.38 -22.32
N GLU A 374 -29.07 -16.10 -22.18
CA GLU A 374 -28.11 -15.43 -23.09
C GLU A 374 -26.66 -15.79 -22.75
N PHE A 375 -26.38 -15.97 -21.45
CA PHE A 375 -25.05 -16.27 -20.91
C PHE A 375 -25.11 -17.51 -19.99
N PRO A 376 -25.29 -18.73 -20.53
CA PRO A 376 -25.54 -19.92 -19.72
C PRO A 376 -24.33 -20.43 -18.92
N ASP A 377 -23.16 -19.90 -19.12
CA ASP A 377 -21.91 -20.28 -18.46
C ASP A 377 -21.49 -19.34 -17.31
N VAL A 378 -22.33 -18.35 -17.01
CA VAL A 378 -22.06 -17.38 -15.92
C VAL A 378 -23.26 -17.24 -14.97
N THR A 379 -23.06 -16.56 -13.85
CA THR A 379 -24.14 -16.22 -12.92
C THR A 379 -25.02 -15.09 -13.46
N PRO A 380 -26.26 -14.90 -12.97
CA PRO A 380 -27.09 -13.74 -13.33
C PRO A 380 -26.42 -12.39 -13.10
N ARG A 381 -25.63 -12.23 -12.01
CA ARG A 381 -24.80 -11.04 -11.74
C ARG A 381 -23.80 -10.78 -12.87
N ASP A 382 -23.07 -11.83 -13.26
CA ASP A 382 -22.05 -11.73 -14.31
C ASP A 382 -22.69 -11.50 -15.69
N ALA A 383 -23.86 -12.10 -15.95
CA ALA A 383 -24.62 -11.87 -17.18
C ALA A 383 -25.08 -10.41 -17.30
N GLN A 384 -25.58 -9.82 -16.20
CA GLN A 384 -25.91 -8.39 -16.19
C GLN A 384 -24.68 -7.52 -16.48
N ALA A 385 -23.55 -7.82 -15.85
CA ALA A 385 -22.32 -7.11 -16.09
C ALA A 385 -21.88 -7.18 -17.57
N LEU A 386 -21.98 -8.35 -18.19
CA LEU A 386 -21.67 -8.53 -19.62
C LEU A 386 -22.57 -7.69 -20.51
N ARG A 387 -23.89 -7.63 -20.23
CA ARG A 387 -24.83 -6.77 -20.97
C ARG A 387 -24.44 -5.29 -20.89
N GLU A 388 -24.11 -4.80 -19.70
CA GLU A 388 -23.70 -3.40 -19.54
C GLU A 388 -22.38 -3.11 -20.24
N TRP A 389 -21.37 -3.99 -20.15
CA TRP A 389 -20.11 -3.83 -20.86
C TRP A 389 -20.28 -3.85 -22.38
N LYS A 390 -21.15 -4.76 -22.89
CA LYS A 390 -21.51 -4.84 -24.31
C LYS A 390 -22.18 -3.54 -24.79
N ALA A 391 -23.11 -3.00 -23.99
CA ALA A 391 -23.77 -1.72 -24.29
C ALA A 391 -22.80 -0.54 -24.36
N LEU A 392 -21.69 -0.60 -23.61
CA LEU A 392 -20.59 0.38 -23.64
C LEU A 392 -19.56 0.13 -24.75
N GLY A 393 -19.74 -0.92 -25.57
CA GLY A 393 -18.81 -1.28 -26.64
C GLY A 393 -17.44 -1.78 -26.15
N LYS A 394 -17.37 -2.35 -24.96
CA LYS A 394 -16.13 -2.80 -24.31
C LYS A 394 -15.99 -4.33 -24.20
N VAL A 395 -16.94 -5.09 -24.74
CA VAL A 395 -16.95 -6.56 -24.89
C VAL A 395 -17.47 -6.93 -26.26
#